data_81160c1ac2d30b6688c76849bee4cd70
#
_entry.id   81160c1ac2d30b6688c76849bee4cd70
#
_cell.length_a   1.000
_cell.length_b   1.000
_cell.length_c   1.000
_cell.angle_alpha   90.00
_cell.angle_beta   90.00
_cell.angle_gamma   90.00
#
_symmetry.space_group_name_H-M   'P 1'
#
loop_
_entity.id
_entity.type
_entity.pdbx_description
1 polymer ?
#
loop_
_entity_poly.entity_id
_entity_poly.type
_entity_poly.pdbx_seq_one_letter_code
_entity_poly.pdbx_strand_id
1 'polypeptide(L)'
;MILSLKKLLVLSMIFCLLFPASSVYGHGLGIDTISSINIQEKQISVSVEMPMYFENDQEQITITATDTETNETAKNVTFLIGVFQDNEMILRNYFFAENGILPITVTPTDDKEIIIYGEQDSLLGAWHGTDLDPVEITVPLFNSGGLYTFQIEV
;
A
#
# COMPACT_ATOMS: atom_id res chain seq x y z
N MET A 1 9.74 -57.45 15.38
CA MET A 1 10.17 -57.15 13.96
C MET A 1 10.72 -55.74 13.97
N ILE A 2 12.02 -55.59 14.06
CA ILE A 2 12.68 -54.26 14.21
C ILE A 2 12.83 -53.70 12.80
N LEU A 3 12.20 -52.58 12.53
CA LEU A 3 12.34 -51.87 11.27
C LEU A 3 13.81 -51.39 11.15
N SER A 4 14.50 -51.74 10.09
CA SER A 4 15.92 -51.33 9.95
C SER A 4 16.01 -49.81 9.90
N LEU A 5 17.04 -49.23 10.52
CA LEU A 5 17.29 -47.79 10.60
C LEU A 5 17.14 -47.08 9.25
N LYS A 6 17.58 -47.74 8.17
CA LYS A 6 17.45 -47.23 6.78
C LYS A 6 15.99 -47.09 6.34
N LYS A 7 15.10 -48.03 6.69
CA LYS A 7 13.70 -47.95 6.35
C LYS A 7 12.98 -46.87 7.16
N LEU A 8 13.37 -46.63 8.41
CA LEU A 8 12.86 -45.57 9.24
C LEU A 8 13.25 -44.19 8.69
N LEU A 9 14.49 -44.04 8.20
CA LEU A 9 14.99 -42.80 7.61
C LEU A 9 14.26 -42.45 6.28
N VAL A 10 14.04 -43.45 5.44
CA VAL A 10 13.25 -43.27 4.19
C VAL A 10 11.80 -42.89 4.49
N LEU A 11 11.17 -43.53 5.48
CA LEU A 11 9.80 -43.22 5.88
C LEU A 11 9.67 -41.81 6.45
N SER A 12 10.63 -41.34 7.23
CA SER A 12 10.70 -39.96 7.74
C SER A 12 10.86 -38.93 6.61
N MET A 13 11.68 -39.24 5.62
CA MET A 13 11.89 -38.37 4.46
C MET A 13 10.62 -38.25 3.58
N ILE A 14 9.90 -39.35 3.39
CA ILE A 14 8.61 -39.35 2.66
C ILE A 14 7.55 -38.56 3.45
N PHE A 15 7.55 -38.67 4.78
CA PHE A 15 6.61 -37.94 5.63
C PHE A 15 6.81 -36.42 5.57
N CYS A 16 8.08 -35.96 5.49
CA CYS A 16 8.40 -34.53 5.30
C CYS A 16 7.96 -33.98 3.93
N LEU A 17 7.90 -34.84 2.90
CA LEU A 17 7.45 -34.44 1.56
C LEU A 17 5.90 -34.39 1.43
N LEU A 18 5.17 -34.97 2.36
CA LEU A 18 3.69 -35.01 2.36
C LEU A 18 3.06 -33.80 3.06
N PHE A 19 3.85 -32.98 3.78
CA PHE A 19 3.34 -31.71 4.28
C PHE A 19 3.33 -30.71 3.12
N PRO A 20 2.15 -30.28 2.63
CA PRO A 20 2.11 -29.14 1.72
C PRO A 20 2.74 -27.97 2.45
N ALA A 21 3.81 -27.40 1.89
CA ALA A 21 4.27 -26.10 2.30
C ALA A 21 3.08 -25.17 2.11
N SER A 22 2.38 -24.86 3.20
CA SER A 22 1.38 -23.80 3.21
C SER A 22 2.12 -22.58 2.71
N SER A 23 1.71 -22.06 1.56
CA SER A 23 2.17 -20.76 1.09
C SER A 23 1.85 -19.77 2.20
N VAL A 24 2.87 -19.37 2.94
CA VAL A 24 2.76 -18.23 3.85
C VAL A 24 2.64 -17.04 2.90
N TYR A 25 1.42 -16.62 2.64
CA TYR A 25 1.17 -15.30 2.08
C TYR A 25 1.61 -14.31 3.16
N GLY A 26 2.86 -13.87 3.07
CA GLY A 26 3.31 -12.71 3.80
C GLY A 26 2.50 -11.54 3.23
N HIS A 27 1.50 -11.09 3.95
CA HIS A 27 1.02 -9.73 3.77
C HIS A 27 2.24 -8.87 4.02
N GLY A 28 2.76 -8.26 2.96
CA GLY A 28 3.92 -7.37 3.04
C GLY A 28 3.53 -6.19 3.91
N LEU A 29 3.92 -6.29 5.16
CA LEU A 29 3.94 -5.17 6.06
C LEU A 29 5.13 -4.36 5.65
N GLY A 30 4.90 -3.16 5.21
CA GLY A 30 6.05 -2.38 4.86
C GLY A 30 5.73 -0.93 4.64
N ILE A 31 6.57 -0.14 5.19
CA ILE A 31 6.92 1.13 4.61
C ILE A 31 7.70 0.78 3.34
N ASP A 32 7.09 0.97 2.19
CA ASP A 32 7.81 0.90 0.92
C ASP A 32 8.29 2.32 0.59
N THR A 33 9.58 2.47 0.34
CA THR A 33 10.17 3.76 -0.01
C THR A 33 10.51 3.78 -1.48
N ILE A 34 9.80 4.61 -2.23
CA ILE A 34 10.10 4.86 -3.64
C ILE A 34 11.33 5.77 -3.71
N SER A 35 12.31 5.36 -4.50
CA SER A 35 13.56 6.10 -4.66
C SER A 35 13.33 7.55 -5.10
N SER A 36 14.17 8.43 -4.59
CA SER A 36 14.14 9.88 -4.72
C SER A 36 13.92 10.39 -6.14
N ILE A 37 12.96 11.30 -6.25
CA ILE A 37 12.64 12.05 -7.48
C ILE A 37 13.26 13.44 -7.33
N ASN A 38 13.94 13.93 -8.39
CA ASN A 38 14.46 15.28 -8.40
C ASN A 38 13.36 16.25 -8.85
N ILE A 39 12.94 17.13 -7.95
CA ILE A 39 11.97 18.21 -8.23
C ILE A 39 12.66 19.55 -7.93
N GLN A 40 12.83 20.40 -8.93
CA GLN A 40 13.38 21.75 -8.78
C GLN A 40 14.68 21.79 -7.93
N GLU A 41 15.65 20.92 -8.26
CA GLU A 41 16.93 20.80 -7.54
C GLU A 41 16.83 20.16 -6.14
N LYS A 42 15.64 19.81 -5.66
CA LYS A 42 15.44 19.05 -4.42
C LYS A 42 15.25 17.57 -4.71
N GLN A 43 15.82 16.76 -3.87
CA GLN A 43 15.66 15.33 -3.92
C GLN A 43 14.56 14.90 -2.92
N ILE A 44 13.41 14.48 -3.45
CA ILE A 44 12.26 14.07 -2.64
C ILE A 44 12.17 12.55 -2.63
N SER A 45 12.06 11.96 -1.46
CA SER A 45 11.68 10.56 -1.32
C SER A 45 10.21 10.45 -0.92
N VAL A 46 9.53 9.44 -1.45
CA VAL A 46 8.14 9.17 -1.11
C VAL A 46 8.07 7.82 -0.41
N SER A 47 7.41 7.77 0.74
CA SER A 47 7.13 6.54 1.46
C SER A 47 5.62 6.29 1.55
N VAL A 48 5.23 5.03 1.47
CA VAL A 48 3.86 4.57 1.68
C VAL A 48 3.85 3.67 2.90
N GLU A 49 3.06 4.04 3.88
CA GLU A 49 2.85 3.26 5.09
C GLU A 49 1.43 2.70 5.10
N MET A 50 1.33 1.39 5.29
CA MET A 50 0.06 0.70 5.43
C MET A 50 0.01 0.01 6.79
N PRO A 51 -1.12 0.06 7.52
CA PRO A 51 -1.24 -0.58 8.82
C PRO A 51 -1.20 -2.10 8.71
N MET A 52 -0.74 -2.74 9.78
CA MET A 52 -0.65 -4.19 9.87
C MET A 52 -1.99 -4.91 10.02
N TYR A 53 -3.00 -4.22 10.50
CA TYR A 53 -4.29 -4.79 10.84
C TYR A 53 -5.40 -3.81 10.46
N PHE A 54 -6.48 -4.37 9.94
CA PHE A 54 -7.71 -3.66 9.66
C PHE A 54 -8.52 -3.51 10.95
N GLU A 55 -8.72 -2.29 11.42
CA GLU A 55 -9.69 -2.00 12.48
C GLU A 55 -10.97 -1.47 11.83
N ASN A 56 -12.11 -2.11 12.15
CA ASN A 56 -13.45 -1.66 11.75
C ASN A 56 -13.71 -1.57 10.22
N ASP A 57 -13.20 -2.50 9.42
CA ASP A 57 -13.38 -2.55 7.96
C ASP A 57 -12.85 -1.31 7.21
N GLN A 58 -11.99 -0.53 7.83
CA GLN A 58 -11.32 0.62 7.23
C GLN A 58 -9.80 0.51 7.38
N GLU A 59 -9.10 0.97 6.37
CA GLU A 59 -7.65 1.02 6.35
C GLU A 59 -7.17 2.45 6.19
N GLN A 60 -6.15 2.84 6.93
CA GLN A 60 -5.49 4.12 6.71
C GLN A 60 -4.14 3.88 6.02
N ILE A 61 -3.99 4.46 4.84
CA ILE A 61 -2.73 4.52 4.10
C ILE A 61 -2.18 5.92 4.30
N THR A 62 -0.91 6.01 4.68
CA THR A 62 -0.23 7.31 4.80
C THR A 62 0.89 7.40 3.76
N ILE A 63 0.83 8.43 2.92
CA ILE A 63 1.86 8.73 1.93
C ILE A 63 2.61 9.97 2.39
N THR A 64 3.93 9.86 2.50
CA THR A 64 4.78 10.95 2.98
C THR A 64 5.85 11.31 1.97
N ALA A 65 5.94 12.59 1.62
CA ALA A 65 7.04 13.14 0.84
C ALA A 65 8.06 13.78 1.77
N THR A 66 9.32 13.37 1.66
CA THR A 66 10.41 13.84 2.51
C THR A 66 11.55 14.40 1.65
N ASP A 67 12.03 15.58 1.96
CA ASP A 67 13.24 16.15 1.40
C ASP A 67 14.44 15.36 1.96
N THR A 68 15.20 14.70 1.10
CA THR A 68 16.28 13.78 1.52
C THR A 68 17.51 14.51 2.06
N GLU A 69 17.66 15.80 1.78
CA GLU A 69 18.77 16.60 2.29
C GLU A 69 18.52 17.09 3.71
N THR A 70 17.27 17.50 3.99
CA THR A 70 16.90 18.08 5.29
C THR A 70 16.26 17.07 6.22
N ASN A 71 15.75 15.95 5.70
CA ASN A 71 14.88 14.98 6.39
C ASN A 71 13.57 15.60 6.92
N GLU A 72 13.15 16.72 6.36
CA GLU A 72 11.86 17.33 6.68
C GLU A 72 10.82 16.94 5.64
N THR A 73 9.53 16.97 6.02
CA THR A 73 8.45 16.75 5.05
C THR A 73 8.41 17.88 4.03
N ALA A 74 8.26 17.51 2.75
CA ALA A 74 8.11 18.46 1.67
C ALA A 74 6.72 19.12 1.75
N LYS A 75 6.64 20.44 1.59
CA LYS A 75 5.37 21.18 1.68
C LYS A 75 4.75 21.39 0.31
N ASN A 76 3.41 21.48 0.31
CA ASN A 76 2.60 21.76 -0.88
C ASN A 76 2.86 20.75 -2.01
N VAL A 77 2.72 19.47 -1.67
CA VAL A 77 2.97 18.36 -2.58
C VAL A 77 1.67 17.88 -3.21
N THR A 78 1.68 17.73 -4.53
CA THR A 78 0.61 17.07 -5.27
C THR A 78 1.08 15.69 -5.71
N PHE A 79 0.36 14.67 -5.30
CA PHE A 79 0.61 13.29 -5.68
C PHE A 79 -0.38 12.87 -6.78
N LEU A 80 0.11 12.25 -7.85
CA LEU A 80 -0.71 11.46 -8.73
C LEU A 80 -0.57 9.99 -8.32
N ILE A 81 -1.63 9.41 -7.79
CA ILE A 81 -1.61 8.06 -7.24
C ILE A 81 -2.38 7.13 -8.15
N GLY A 82 -1.73 6.11 -8.67
CA GLY A 82 -2.31 4.96 -9.36
C GLY A 82 -2.23 3.71 -8.50
N VAL A 83 -3.33 2.98 -8.38
CA VAL A 83 -3.37 1.68 -7.69
C VAL A 83 -3.78 0.61 -8.70
N PHE A 84 -3.00 -0.45 -8.76
CA PHE A 84 -3.21 -1.57 -9.67
C PHE A 84 -3.29 -2.88 -8.89
N GLN A 85 -4.15 -3.78 -9.34
CA GLN A 85 -4.18 -5.18 -8.91
C GLN A 85 -4.00 -6.05 -10.14
N ASP A 86 -3.04 -6.97 -10.13
CA ASP A 86 -2.75 -7.90 -11.23
C ASP A 86 -2.61 -7.19 -12.61
N ASN A 87 -2.02 -5.99 -12.65
CA ASN A 87 -1.88 -5.07 -13.79
C ASN A 87 -3.19 -4.40 -14.26
N GLU A 88 -4.31 -4.59 -13.60
CA GLU A 88 -5.53 -3.83 -13.84
C GLU A 88 -5.53 -2.57 -12.98
N MET A 89 -5.74 -1.42 -13.58
CA MET A 89 -5.81 -0.15 -12.87
C MET A 89 -7.15 -0.03 -12.15
N ILE A 90 -7.10 0.07 -10.82
CA ILE A 90 -8.28 0.24 -9.98
C ILE A 90 -8.57 1.71 -9.75
N LEU A 91 -7.55 2.49 -9.36
CA LEU A 91 -7.70 3.91 -9.01
C LEU A 91 -6.59 4.72 -9.66
N ARG A 92 -6.90 5.93 -10.14
CA ARG A 92 -5.90 6.93 -10.49
C ARG A 92 -6.47 8.31 -10.26
N ASN A 93 -5.87 9.08 -9.35
CA ASN A 93 -6.36 10.43 -9.03
C ASN A 93 -5.24 11.32 -8.47
N TYR A 94 -5.51 12.64 -8.45
CA TYR A 94 -4.62 13.64 -7.85
C TYR A 94 -5.02 13.91 -6.41
N PHE A 95 -4.01 14.01 -5.55
CA PHE A 95 -4.15 14.30 -4.13
C PHE A 95 -3.16 15.37 -3.73
N PHE A 96 -3.56 16.27 -2.85
CA PHE A 96 -2.74 17.37 -2.38
C PHE A 96 -2.54 17.27 -0.86
N ALA A 97 -1.30 17.47 -0.42
CA ALA A 97 -0.93 17.53 0.98
C ALA A 97 -0.11 18.80 1.26
N GLU A 98 -0.65 19.70 2.06
CA GLU A 98 0.02 20.95 2.41
C GLU A 98 1.30 20.72 3.22
N ASN A 99 1.28 19.79 4.14
CA ASN A 99 2.40 19.43 5.01
C ASN A 99 3.27 18.28 4.49
N GLY A 100 2.99 17.76 3.28
CA GLY A 100 3.70 16.64 2.67
C GLY A 100 3.30 15.26 3.22
N ILE A 101 2.28 15.20 4.07
CA ILE A 101 1.72 13.96 4.61
C ILE A 101 0.28 13.85 4.14
N LEU A 102 -0.03 12.78 3.42
CA LEU A 102 -1.34 12.49 2.88
C LEU A 102 -1.92 11.26 3.55
N PRO A 103 -2.81 11.40 4.52
CA PRO A 103 -3.59 10.28 5.05
C PRO A 103 -4.79 10.00 4.14
N ILE A 104 -4.99 8.73 3.81
CA ILE A 104 -6.12 8.23 3.02
C ILE A 104 -6.78 7.12 3.83
N THR A 105 -8.06 7.26 4.11
CA THR A 105 -8.87 6.20 4.71
C THR A 105 -9.55 5.41 3.59
N VAL A 106 -9.27 4.13 3.51
CA VAL A 106 -9.84 3.22 2.50
C VAL A 106 -10.93 2.38 3.14
N THR A 107 -12.12 2.41 2.55
CA THR A 107 -13.22 1.49 2.89
C THR A 107 -13.38 0.50 1.75
N PRO A 108 -13.05 -0.78 1.94
CA PRO A 108 -13.23 -1.81 0.94
C PRO A 108 -14.69 -1.99 0.55
N THR A 109 -14.98 -2.26 -0.72
CA THR A 109 -16.32 -2.56 -1.23
C THR A 109 -16.26 -3.60 -2.34
N ASP A 110 -17.32 -4.39 -2.49
CA ASP A 110 -17.48 -5.29 -3.63
C ASP A 110 -18.02 -4.57 -4.88
N ASP A 111 -18.48 -3.34 -4.73
CA ASP A 111 -18.94 -2.53 -5.84
C ASP A 111 -17.75 -2.04 -6.69
N LYS A 112 -17.97 -1.98 -8.01
CA LYS A 112 -16.95 -1.47 -8.93
C LYS A 112 -16.86 0.05 -8.96
N GLU A 113 -17.80 0.74 -8.33
CA GLU A 113 -17.83 2.18 -8.26
C GLU A 113 -16.82 2.68 -7.22
N ILE A 114 -16.02 3.65 -7.62
CA ILE A 114 -15.06 4.30 -6.74
C ILE A 114 -15.67 5.61 -6.30
N ILE A 115 -15.77 5.81 -5.00
CA ILE A 115 -16.31 7.04 -4.42
C ILE A 115 -15.22 7.68 -3.57
N ILE A 116 -14.88 8.93 -3.83
CA ILE A 116 -13.92 9.70 -3.05
C ILE A 116 -14.66 10.82 -2.33
N TYR A 117 -14.45 10.93 -1.03
CA TYR A 117 -14.99 11.96 -0.18
C TYR A 117 -13.85 12.84 0.35
N GLY A 118 -14.10 14.13 0.45
CA GLY A 118 -13.15 15.12 0.93
C GLY A 118 -13.32 16.45 0.19
N GLU A 119 -12.45 17.39 0.47
CA GLU A 119 -12.38 18.66 -0.25
C GLU A 119 -11.60 18.47 -1.55
N GLN A 120 -12.14 18.93 -2.66
CA GLN A 120 -11.49 18.86 -3.96
C GLN A 120 -11.19 20.27 -4.48
N ASP A 121 -9.94 20.49 -4.88
CA ASP A 121 -9.55 21.73 -5.56
C ASP A 121 -10.25 21.85 -6.92
N SER A 122 -10.93 22.96 -7.14
CA SER A 122 -11.74 23.17 -8.33
C SER A 122 -10.92 23.42 -9.61
N LEU A 123 -9.63 23.76 -9.49
CA LEU A 123 -8.75 24.06 -10.63
C LEU A 123 -7.94 22.84 -11.04
N LEU A 124 -7.36 22.15 -10.07
CA LEU A 124 -6.47 21.00 -10.31
C LEU A 124 -7.20 19.66 -10.20
N GLY A 125 -8.39 19.66 -9.58
CA GLY A 125 -9.13 18.44 -9.32
C GLY A 125 -8.46 17.53 -8.27
N ALA A 126 -7.49 18.06 -7.53
CA ALA A 126 -6.79 17.32 -6.50
C ALA A 126 -7.61 17.25 -5.21
N TRP A 127 -7.64 16.08 -4.58
CA TRP A 127 -8.29 15.87 -3.29
C TRP A 127 -7.35 16.28 -2.15
N HIS A 128 -7.83 17.08 -1.23
CA HIS A 128 -7.06 17.56 -0.09
C HIS A 128 -7.19 16.59 1.08
N GLY A 129 -6.05 16.17 1.64
CA GLY A 129 -6.00 15.36 2.84
C GLY A 129 -5.14 16.01 3.92
N THR A 130 -5.61 15.99 5.16
CA THR A 130 -4.88 16.41 6.36
C THR A 130 -5.00 15.36 7.45
N ASP A 131 -4.17 15.42 8.49
CA ASP A 131 -4.23 14.51 9.63
C ASP A 131 -5.58 14.57 10.39
N LEU A 132 -6.28 15.72 10.31
CA LEU A 132 -7.57 15.92 10.95
C LEU A 132 -8.75 15.59 10.04
N ASP A 133 -8.52 15.61 8.74
CA ASP A 133 -9.53 15.39 7.70
C ASP A 133 -8.88 14.59 6.57
N PRO A 134 -8.72 13.25 6.74
CA PRO A 134 -8.16 12.39 5.72
C PRO A 134 -9.09 12.29 4.51
N VAL A 135 -8.52 12.05 3.34
CA VAL A 135 -9.33 11.69 2.18
C VAL A 135 -9.94 10.32 2.41
N GLU A 136 -11.26 10.19 2.26
CA GLU A 136 -11.94 8.90 2.38
C GLU A 136 -12.22 8.33 0.99
N ILE A 137 -11.88 7.06 0.77
CA ILE A 137 -12.08 6.38 -0.51
C ILE A 137 -12.81 5.06 -0.28
N THR A 138 -13.98 4.90 -0.91
CA THR A 138 -14.65 3.62 -1.01
C THR A 138 -14.30 3.00 -2.36
N VAL A 139 -13.66 1.83 -2.34
CA VAL A 139 -13.03 1.27 -3.55
C VAL A 139 -12.92 -0.26 -3.42
N PRO A 140 -12.94 -1.03 -4.55
CA PRO A 140 -12.76 -2.49 -4.52
C PRO A 140 -11.27 -2.87 -4.31
N LEU A 141 -10.68 -2.40 -3.22
CA LEU A 141 -9.32 -2.72 -2.79
C LEU A 141 -9.36 -3.66 -1.59
N PHE A 142 -8.38 -4.52 -1.48
CA PHE A 142 -8.13 -5.41 -0.34
C PHE A 142 -9.22 -6.46 -0.05
N ASN A 143 -10.29 -6.54 -0.84
CA ASN A 143 -11.36 -7.53 -0.70
C ASN A 143 -10.91 -8.94 -1.03
N SER A 144 -9.90 -9.07 -1.87
CA SER A 144 -9.31 -10.36 -2.26
C SER A 144 -7.81 -10.33 -2.04
N GLY A 145 -7.22 -11.49 -1.78
CA GLY A 145 -5.76 -11.62 -1.78
C GLY A 145 -5.22 -11.30 -3.17
N GLY A 146 -4.04 -10.70 -3.25
CA GLY A 146 -3.40 -10.33 -4.50
C GLY A 146 -2.23 -9.39 -4.29
N LEU A 147 -1.53 -9.07 -5.37
CA LEU A 147 -0.47 -8.08 -5.37
C LEU A 147 -1.04 -6.73 -5.78
N TYR A 148 -0.98 -5.78 -4.87
CA TYR A 148 -1.31 -4.39 -5.16
C TYR A 148 -0.03 -3.61 -5.46
N THR A 149 -0.06 -2.84 -6.54
CA THR A 149 1.05 -1.97 -6.95
C THR A 149 0.60 -0.52 -6.87
N PHE A 150 1.33 0.27 -6.09
CA PHE A 150 1.15 1.71 -6.02
C PHE A 150 2.14 2.37 -6.98
N GLN A 151 1.62 3.21 -7.87
CA GLN A 151 2.40 4.08 -8.73
C GLN A 151 2.16 5.52 -8.28
N ILE A 152 3.20 6.18 -7.80
CA ILE A 152 3.10 7.52 -7.24
C ILE A 152 4.04 8.44 -8.02
N GLU A 153 3.47 9.52 -8.55
CA GLU A 153 4.19 10.61 -9.20
C GLU A 153 3.99 11.87 -8.35
N VAL A 154 5.03 12.72 -8.29
CA VAL A 154 5.03 13.97 -7.52
C VAL A 154 5.34 15.15 -8.43
#